data_5e9ae4a1eb74b94a3e65879b957eee71
#
_entry.id   5e9ae4a1eb74b94a3e65879b957eee71
#
_cell.length_a   1.000
_cell.length_b   1.000
_cell.length_c   1.000
_cell.angle_alpha   90.00
_cell.angle_beta   90.00
_cell.angle_gamma   90.00
#
_symmetry.space_group_name_H-M   'P 1'
#
loop_
_entity.id
_entity.type
_entity.pdbx_description
1 polymer ?
#
loop_
_entity_poly.entity_id
_entity_poly.type
_entity_poly.pdbx_seq_one_letter_code
_entity_poly.pdbx_strand_id
1 'polypeptide(L)'
;FILMAGVLVKQLFDLQIIQGENYIDEFQTRTTKTRVLKSTRGNIYDANNKLIASNVLSYSLTFEDNGTYDSTRVKNLTLNGVAYKVLQILAANGDQLSESFHIELDKDGNYVFDVDKGFTLNRFKADVYGHALIDDLTEDEASATAEDMVDYLSGNKGFSIVLYGDDAYTDAELKKYGLPKELTKQEVLD
;
A
#
# COMPACT_ATOMS: atom_id res chain seq x y z
N PHE A 1 -8.59 -40.27 -37.97
CA PHE A 1 -8.62 -39.95 -36.51
C PHE A 1 -7.28 -40.27 -35.84
N ILE A 2 -6.70 -41.44 -36.04
CA ILE A 2 -5.42 -41.85 -35.40
C ILE A 2 -4.26 -40.99 -35.82
N LEU A 3 -4.13 -40.61 -37.09
CA LEU A 3 -3.10 -39.67 -37.61
C LEU A 3 -3.22 -38.26 -36.96
N MET A 4 -4.47 -37.79 -36.80
CA MET A 4 -4.72 -36.48 -36.22
C MET A 4 -4.41 -36.47 -34.71
N ALA A 5 -4.75 -37.56 -34.01
CA ALA A 5 -4.39 -37.75 -32.62
C ALA A 5 -2.87 -37.84 -32.42
N GLY A 6 -2.15 -38.51 -33.31
CA GLY A 6 -0.69 -38.55 -33.26
C GLY A 6 -0.02 -37.20 -33.45
N VAL A 7 -0.56 -36.33 -34.31
CA VAL A 7 -0.08 -34.97 -34.50
C VAL A 7 -0.30 -34.14 -33.25
N LEU A 8 -1.48 -34.25 -32.61
CA LEU A 8 -1.77 -33.51 -31.36
C LEU A 8 -0.88 -33.96 -30.21
N VAL A 9 -0.64 -35.26 -30.04
CA VAL A 9 0.27 -35.78 -29.01
C VAL A 9 1.69 -35.29 -29.22
N LYS A 10 2.18 -35.30 -30.49
CA LYS A 10 3.49 -34.75 -30.80
C LYS A 10 3.60 -33.26 -30.46
N GLN A 11 2.60 -32.49 -30.85
CA GLN A 11 2.54 -31.04 -30.54
C GLN A 11 2.56 -30.77 -29.04
N LEU A 12 1.79 -31.56 -28.30
CA LEU A 12 1.73 -31.46 -26.84
C LEU A 12 3.08 -31.81 -26.19
N PHE A 13 3.74 -32.84 -26.70
CA PHE A 13 5.07 -33.24 -26.23
C PHE A 13 6.12 -32.16 -26.52
N ASP A 14 6.13 -31.60 -27.72
CA ASP A 14 7.06 -30.53 -28.12
C ASP A 14 6.83 -29.28 -27.21
N LEU A 15 5.58 -28.94 -26.91
CA LEU A 15 5.23 -27.76 -26.12
C LEU A 15 5.55 -27.95 -24.63
N GLN A 16 5.27 -29.12 -24.07
CA GLN A 16 5.40 -29.36 -22.62
C GLN A 16 6.80 -29.85 -22.23
N ILE A 17 7.44 -30.63 -23.05
CA ILE A 17 8.73 -31.26 -22.70
C ILE A 17 9.92 -30.52 -23.35
N ILE A 18 9.83 -30.18 -24.63
CA ILE A 18 10.96 -29.54 -25.30
C ILE A 18 11.01 -28.02 -25.06
N GLN A 19 9.85 -27.38 -25.03
CA GLN A 19 9.75 -25.94 -24.81
C GLN A 19 9.35 -25.57 -23.38
N GLY A 20 9.09 -26.56 -22.52
CA GLY A 20 8.65 -26.35 -21.14
C GLY A 20 9.62 -25.51 -20.32
N GLU A 21 10.92 -25.70 -20.48
CA GLU A 21 11.95 -24.89 -19.80
C GLU A 21 11.90 -23.43 -20.21
N ASN A 22 11.68 -23.15 -21.50
CA ASN A 22 11.57 -21.77 -21.99
C ASN A 22 10.32 -21.07 -21.43
N TYR A 23 9.22 -21.81 -21.29
CA TYR A 23 7.98 -21.28 -20.69
C TYR A 23 8.12 -21.08 -19.18
N ILE A 24 8.85 -21.95 -18.46
CA ILE A 24 9.12 -21.79 -17.02
C ILE A 24 10.04 -20.58 -16.80
N ASP A 25 11.02 -20.35 -17.64
CA ASP A 25 11.91 -19.17 -17.55
C ASP A 25 11.18 -17.87 -17.93
N GLU A 26 10.22 -17.90 -18.82
CA GLU A 26 9.39 -16.75 -19.20
C GLU A 26 8.29 -16.49 -18.17
N PHE A 27 7.77 -17.52 -17.49
CA PHE A 27 6.82 -17.42 -16.38
C PHE A 27 7.47 -17.13 -15.04
N GLN A 28 8.76 -17.31 -14.88
CA GLN A 28 9.47 -16.63 -13.83
C GLN A 28 9.50 -15.15 -14.22
N THR A 29 8.39 -14.48 -13.92
CA THR A 29 8.31 -13.03 -13.94
C THR A 29 9.46 -12.53 -13.08
N ARG A 30 10.61 -12.33 -13.69
CA ARG A 30 11.71 -11.59 -13.10
C ARG A 30 11.19 -10.17 -12.93
N THR A 31 10.57 -9.90 -11.83
CA THR A 31 10.40 -8.54 -11.37
C THR A 31 11.79 -8.03 -11.03
N THR A 32 12.59 -7.78 -12.06
CA THR A 32 13.90 -7.16 -11.92
C THR A 32 13.61 -5.70 -11.63
N LYS A 33 13.51 -5.35 -10.36
CA LYS A 33 13.35 -3.98 -9.91
C LYS A 33 14.73 -3.34 -9.93
N THR A 34 15.03 -2.55 -10.95
CA THR A 34 16.27 -1.77 -11.00
C THR A 34 16.17 -0.64 -9.99
N ARG A 35 16.85 -0.76 -8.86
CA ARG A 35 16.96 0.30 -7.87
C ARG A 35 18.15 1.18 -8.23
N VAL A 36 17.88 2.39 -8.72
CA VAL A 36 18.91 3.39 -8.95
C VAL A 36 19.27 4.01 -7.60
N LEU A 37 20.43 3.68 -7.07
CA LEU A 37 21.01 4.37 -5.92
C LEU A 37 21.63 5.67 -6.43
N LYS A 38 20.97 6.80 -6.12
CA LYS A 38 21.54 8.11 -6.40
C LYS A 38 22.72 8.36 -5.44
N SER A 39 23.86 8.79 -5.98
CA SER A 39 24.97 9.22 -5.13
C SER A 39 24.63 10.53 -4.40
N THR A 40 25.29 10.78 -3.29
CA THR A 40 25.20 12.06 -2.59
C THR A 40 25.70 13.21 -3.47
N ARG A 41 25.04 14.37 -3.41
CA ARG A 41 25.53 15.58 -4.09
C ARG A 41 26.78 16.07 -3.36
N GLY A 42 27.69 16.77 -4.07
CA GLY A 42 28.83 17.42 -3.45
C GLY A 42 28.41 18.60 -2.56
N ASN A 43 29.26 18.94 -1.59
CA ASN A 43 29.09 20.15 -0.80
C ASN A 43 29.53 21.40 -1.61
N ILE A 44 28.94 22.54 -1.34
CA ILE A 44 29.26 23.82 -1.96
C ILE A 44 29.97 24.67 -0.95
N TYR A 45 31.15 25.22 -1.33
CA TYR A 45 31.98 26.07 -0.49
C TYR A 45 32.16 27.45 -1.14
N ASP A 46 32.38 28.47 -0.34
CA ASP A 46 32.76 29.79 -0.83
C ASP A 46 34.26 29.85 -1.19
N ALA A 47 34.71 31.01 -1.69
CA ALA A 47 36.12 31.25 -2.05
C ALA A 47 37.08 31.16 -0.84
N ASN A 48 36.57 31.25 0.38
CA ASN A 48 37.32 31.10 1.63
C ASN A 48 37.19 29.71 2.24
N ASN A 49 36.68 28.75 1.49
CA ASN A 49 36.46 27.37 1.92
C ASN A 49 35.40 27.19 3.03
N LYS A 50 34.51 28.18 3.17
CA LYS A 50 33.37 28.09 4.11
C LYS A 50 32.23 27.35 3.46
N LEU A 51 31.67 26.37 4.18
CA LEU A 51 30.55 25.58 3.72
C LEU A 51 29.29 26.43 3.56
N ILE A 52 28.75 26.54 2.34
CA ILE A 52 27.52 27.27 2.00
C ILE A 52 26.32 26.31 1.98
N ALA A 53 26.49 25.12 1.38
CA ALA A 53 25.45 24.10 1.33
C ALA A 53 26.07 22.72 1.46
N SER A 54 25.43 21.88 2.25
CA SER A 54 25.80 20.46 2.46
C SER A 54 24.60 19.54 2.34
N ASN A 55 24.90 18.28 2.12
CA ASN A 55 23.85 17.27 2.18
C ASN A 55 23.61 16.87 3.62
N VAL A 56 22.34 16.82 3.99
CA VAL A 56 21.89 16.17 5.23
C VAL A 56 21.42 14.78 4.85
N LEU A 57 21.97 13.77 5.50
CA LEU A 57 21.53 12.39 5.30
C LEU A 57 20.13 12.24 5.90
N SER A 58 19.16 11.91 5.07
CA SER A 58 17.83 11.55 5.51
C SER A 58 17.53 10.12 5.08
N TYR A 59 16.80 9.40 5.92
CA TYR A 59 16.35 8.05 5.65
C TYR A 59 14.86 8.09 5.35
N SER A 60 14.43 7.29 4.38
CA SER A 60 13.01 7.05 4.13
C SER A 60 12.73 5.57 4.30
N LEU A 61 11.62 5.24 4.93
CA LEU A 61 11.10 3.89 5.01
C LEU A 61 10.12 3.67 3.87
N THR A 62 10.34 2.63 3.09
CA THR A 62 9.44 2.24 2.01
C THR A 62 8.80 0.90 2.36
N PHE A 63 7.49 0.84 2.30
CA PHE A 63 6.72 -0.38 2.47
C PHE A 63 6.41 -0.98 1.10
N GLU A 64 6.85 -2.20 0.85
CA GLU A 64 6.61 -2.93 -0.39
C GLU A 64 6.08 -4.33 -0.08
N ASP A 65 4.95 -4.67 -0.69
CA ASP A 65 4.39 -6.01 -0.62
C ASP A 65 5.08 -6.92 -1.65
N ASN A 66 6.00 -7.75 -1.16
CA ASN A 66 6.69 -8.78 -1.96
C ASN A 66 6.37 -10.19 -1.43
N GLY A 67 5.32 -10.32 -0.61
CA GLY A 67 4.94 -11.58 0.04
C GLY A 67 4.13 -12.50 -0.86
N THR A 68 4.18 -13.79 -0.54
CA THR A 68 3.24 -14.80 -1.04
C THR A 68 2.33 -15.20 0.11
N TYR A 69 1.02 -15.16 -0.11
CA TYR A 69 0.02 -15.36 0.93
C TYR A 69 -0.99 -16.43 0.52
N ASP A 70 -1.43 -17.23 1.47
CA ASP A 70 -2.42 -18.30 1.24
C ASP A 70 -3.82 -17.75 0.91
N SER A 71 -4.13 -16.52 1.37
CA SER A 71 -5.39 -15.84 1.09
C SER A 71 -5.26 -14.33 1.27
N THR A 72 -6.22 -13.57 0.70
CA THR A 72 -6.33 -12.12 0.88
C THR A 72 -6.45 -11.75 2.36
N ARG A 73 -7.17 -12.54 3.16
CA ARG A 73 -7.31 -12.34 4.60
C ARG A 73 -5.96 -12.43 5.33
N VAL A 74 -5.16 -13.46 5.01
CA VAL A 74 -3.80 -13.62 5.57
C VAL A 74 -2.90 -12.50 5.12
N LYS A 75 -2.99 -12.07 3.87
CA LYS A 75 -2.27 -10.91 3.35
C LYS A 75 -2.57 -9.66 4.16
N ASN A 76 -3.84 -9.29 4.30
CA ASN A 76 -4.26 -8.08 5.00
C ASN A 76 -3.81 -8.10 6.46
N LEU A 77 -4.02 -9.21 7.18
CA LEU A 77 -3.55 -9.36 8.55
C LEU A 77 -2.02 -9.20 8.69
N THR A 78 -1.27 -9.77 7.75
CA THR A 78 0.20 -9.67 7.77
C THR A 78 0.65 -8.23 7.53
N LEU A 79 0.12 -7.58 6.50
CA LEU A 79 0.52 -6.22 6.13
C LEU A 79 0.11 -5.22 7.22
N ASN A 80 -1.13 -5.31 7.72
CA ASN A 80 -1.61 -4.45 8.81
C ASN A 80 -0.81 -4.66 10.10
N GLY A 81 -0.44 -5.92 10.43
CA GLY A 81 0.40 -6.21 11.59
C GLY A 81 1.81 -5.64 11.48
N VAL A 82 2.39 -5.65 10.28
CA VAL A 82 3.70 -5.02 10.01
C VAL A 82 3.59 -3.50 10.11
N ALA A 83 2.57 -2.89 9.48
CA ALA A 83 2.32 -1.46 9.53
C ALA A 83 2.14 -0.98 10.97
N TYR A 84 1.27 -1.63 11.73
CA TYR A 84 1.01 -1.30 13.15
C TYR A 84 2.30 -1.38 13.99
N LYS A 85 3.12 -2.40 13.79
CA LYS A 85 4.41 -2.53 14.49
C LYS A 85 5.39 -1.41 14.13
N VAL A 86 5.42 -0.99 12.87
CA VAL A 86 6.25 0.14 12.42
C VAL A 86 5.79 1.43 13.10
N LEU A 87 4.49 1.70 13.13
CA LEU A 87 3.92 2.86 13.83
C LEU A 87 4.30 2.89 15.31
N GLN A 88 4.21 1.75 15.99
CA GLN A 88 4.64 1.66 17.40
C GLN A 88 6.12 1.99 17.58
N ILE A 89 6.99 1.56 16.65
CA ILE A 89 8.43 1.86 16.70
C ILE A 89 8.67 3.35 16.46
N LEU A 90 7.99 3.97 15.50
CA LEU A 90 8.09 5.40 15.22
C LEU A 90 7.65 6.22 16.42
N ALA A 91 6.48 5.90 16.97
CA ALA A 91 5.96 6.58 18.17
C ALA A 91 6.90 6.44 19.38
N ALA A 92 7.50 5.26 19.60
CA ALA A 92 8.45 5.03 20.69
C ALA A 92 9.75 5.83 20.55
N ASN A 93 10.13 6.21 19.32
CA ASN A 93 11.30 7.03 19.03
C ASN A 93 10.98 8.54 18.90
N GLY A 94 9.71 8.94 19.01
CA GLY A 94 9.27 10.31 18.85
C GLY A 94 9.28 10.79 17.41
N ASP A 95 9.33 9.87 16.46
CA ASP A 95 9.22 10.15 15.03
C ASP A 95 7.75 10.20 14.60
N GLN A 96 7.48 10.93 13.51
CA GLN A 96 6.15 11.04 12.91
C GLN A 96 6.20 10.66 11.44
N LEU A 97 5.09 10.14 10.93
CA LEU A 97 4.92 9.95 9.50
C LEU A 97 4.85 11.31 8.80
N SER A 98 5.50 11.39 7.64
CA SER A 98 5.29 12.51 6.72
C SER A 98 4.22 12.10 5.75
N GLU A 99 3.02 12.57 5.96
CA GLU A 99 1.85 12.19 5.19
C GLU A 99 1.21 13.37 4.46
N SER A 100 0.47 13.08 3.42
CA SER A 100 -0.40 14.01 2.70
C SER A 100 -1.85 13.49 2.69
N PHE A 101 -2.24 12.81 3.75
CA PHE A 101 -3.59 12.29 3.92
C PHE A 101 -4.48 13.41 4.47
N HIS A 102 -5.48 13.82 3.70
CA HIS A 102 -6.30 15.00 3.99
C HIS A 102 -7.49 14.73 4.90
N ILE A 103 -7.33 13.87 5.89
CA ILE A 103 -8.32 13.63 6.95
C ILE A 103 -7.60 13.69 8.30
N GLU A 104 -8.17 14.42 9.24
CA GLU A 104 -7.70 14.54 10.61
C GLU A 104 -8.84 14.37 11.62
N LEU A 105 -8.52 14.25 12.89
CA LEU A 105 -9.50 14.29 13.96
C LEU A 105 -9.65 15.72 14.47
N ASP A 106 -10.89 16.19 14.56
CA ASP A 106 -11.22 17.44 15.22
C ASP A 106 -11.12 17.31 16.75
N LYS A 107 -11.38 18.41 17.47
CA LYS A 107 -11.32 18.44 18.93
C LYS A 107 -12.36 17.55 19.62
N ASP A 108 -13.41 17.21 18.90
CA ASP A 108 -14.51 16.36 19.37
C ASP A 108 -14.29 14.88 18.98
N GLY A 109 -13.20 14.59 18.27
CA GLY A 109 -12.83 13.25 17.81
C GLY A 109 -13.62 12.78 16.59
N ASN A 110 -14.10 13.69 15.74
CA ASN A 110 -14.72 13.37 14.47
C ASN A 110 -13.70 13.48 13.33
N TYR A 111 -13.84 12.63 12.32
CA TYR A 111 -13.05 12.75 11.11
C TYR A 111 -13.49 13.96 10.29
N VAL A 112 -12.54 14.81 9.96
CA VAL A 112 -12.78 16.03 9.17
C VAL A 112 -11.71 16.15 8.09
N PHE A 113 -12.04 16.84 7.01
CA PHE A 113 -11.03 17.18 6.01
C PHE A 113 -10.21 18.38 6.48
N ASP A 114 -8.88 18.31 6.33
CA ASP A 114 -7.93 19.40 6.60
C ASP A 114 -7.81 20.40 5.43
N VAL A 115 -8.53 20.16 4.34
CA VAL A 115 -8.55 20.98 3.13
C VAL A 115 -9.96 21.49 2.84
N ASP A 116 -10.02 22.70 2.27
CA ASP A 116 -11.27 23.30 1.82
C ASP A 116 -11.87 22.57 0.62
N LYS A 117 -13.19 22.71 0.46
CA LYS A 117 -13.92 22.21 -0.70
C LYS A 117 -13.34 22.82 -1.98
N GLY A 118 -13.14 21.98 -2.99
CA GLY A 118 -12.63 22.41 -4.28
C GLY A 118 -11.77 21.36 -4.95
N PHE A 119 -10.86 21.80 -5.80
CA PHE A 119 -10.04 20.91 -6.63
C PHE A 119 -9.21 19.94 -5.78
N THR A 120 -8.56 20.43 -4.71
CA THR A 120 -7.68 19.59 -3.84
C THR A 120 -8.47 18.47 -3.17
N LEU A 121 -9.63 18.79 -2.58
CA LEU A 121 -10.49 17.78 -1.96
C LEU A 121 -11.01 16.77 -2.98
N ASN A 122 -11.48 17.24 -4.15
CA ASN A 122 -11.97 16.34 -5.19
C ASN A 122 -10.86 15.45 -5.76
N ARG A 123 -9.63 15.98 -5.89
CA ARG A 123 -8.48 15.18 -6.31
C ARG A 123 -8.16 14.11 -5.27
N PHE A 124 -8.13 14.47 -3.99
CA PHE A 124 -7.93 13.53 -2.89
C PHE A 124 -8.99 12.42 -2.89
N LYS A 125 -10.28 12.78 -3.04
CA LYS A 125 -11.36 11.79 -3.16
C LYS A 125 -11.16 10.85 -4.36
N ALA A 126 -10.81 11.40 -5.51
CA ALA A 126 -10.55 10.60 -6.71
C ALA A 126 -9.39 9.62 -6.48
N ASP A 127 -8.32 10.05 -5.83
CA ASP A 127 -7.17 9.19 -5.50
C ASP A 127 -7.55 8.07 -4.53
N VAL A 128 -8.34 8.36 -3.50
CA VAL A 128 -8.82 7.37 -2.53
C VAL A 128 -9.71 6.31 -3.18
N TYR A 129 -10.61 6.72 -4.07
CA TYR A 129 -11.50 5.79 -4.78
C TYR A 129 -10.85 5.14 -6.02
N GLY A 130 -9.60 5.51 -6.32
CA GLY A 130 -8.82 4.90 -7.42
C GLY A 130 -9.15 5.44 -8.81
N HIS A 131 -9.71 6.65 -8.91
CA HIS A 131 -10.02 7.30 -10.17
C HIS A 131 -8.83 8.10 -10.73
N ALA A 132 -8.59 7.97 -12.03
CA ALA A 132 -7.53 8.74 -12.70
C ALA A 132 -7.88 10.22 -12.84
N LEU A 133 -9.16 10.53 -13.08
CA LEU A 133 -9.68 11.89 -13.24
C LEU A 133 -10.71 12.21 -12.16
N ILE A 134 -10.82 13.50 -11.82
CA ILE A 134 -11.83 13.98 -10.87
C ILE A 134 -13.26 13.81 -11.45
N ASP A 135 -13.39 13.92 -12.76
CA ASP A 135 -14.67 13.79 -13.46
C ASP A 135 -15.21 12.35 -13.46
N ASP A 136 -14.39 11.37 -13.08
CA ASP A 136 -14.79 9.96 -12.94
C ASP A 136 -15.47 9.67 -11.59
N LEU A 137 -15.44 10.63 -10.63
CA LEU A 137 -16.12 10.48 -9.35
C LEU A 137 -17.63 10.37 -9.54
N THR A 138 -18.23 9.38 -8.90
CA THR A 138 -19.69 9.29 -8.80
C THR A 138 -20.25 10.38 -7.88
N GLU A 139 -21.56 10.65 -7.93
CA GLU A 139 -22.21 11.62 -7.05
C GLU A 139 -22.03 11.25 -5.56
N ASP A 140 -22.11 9.96 -5.24
CA ASP A 140 -21.93 9.46 -3.88
C ASP A 140 -20.48 9.67 -3.40
N GLU A 141 -19.48 9.35 -4.22
CA GLU A 141 -18.07 9.54 -3.89
C GLU A 141 -17.70 11.03 -3.78
N ALA A 142 -18.23 11.86 -4.65
CA ALA A 142 -18.03 13.31 -4.60
C ALA A 142 -18.63 13.94 -3.34
N SER A 143 -19.79 13.42 -2.87
CA SER A 143 -20.46 13.88 -1.66
C SER A 143 -19.97 13.22 -0.37
N ALA A 144 -19.14 12.16 -0.45
CA ALA A 144 -18.66 11.39 0.69
C ALA A 144 -18.02 12.29 1.76
N THR A 145 -18.36 12.03 3.01
CA THR A 145 -17.76 12.69 4.17
C THR A 145 -16.38 12.08 4.50
N ALA A 146 -15.63 12.69 5.39
CA ALA A 146 -14.37 12.13 5.88
C ALA A 146 -14.59 10.77 6.57
N GLU A 147 -15.68 10.61 7.32
CA GLU A 147 -16.08 9.34 7.95
C GLU A 147 -16.33 8.25 6.90
N ASP A 148 -17.12 8.53 5.85
CA ASP A 148 -17.40 7.57 4.77
C ASP A 148 -16.12 7.10 4.09
N MET A 149 -15.15 7.99 3.91
CA MET A 149 -13.87 7.65 3.30
C MET A 149 -12.99 6.80 4.19
N VAL A 150 -12.94 7.09 5.51
CA VAL A 150 -12.23 6.26 6.48
C VAL A 150 -12.87 4.88 6.56
N ASP A 151 -14.20 4.78 6.60
CA ASP A 151 -14.92 3.51 6.61
C ASP A 151 -14.66 2.71 5.31
N TYR A 152 -14.60 3.38 4.17
CA TYR A 152 -14.24 2.74 2.90
C TYR A 152 -12.81 2.17 2.92
N LEU A 153 -11.84 2.96 3.36
CA LEU A 153 -10.43 2.57 3.40
C LEU A 153 -10.14 1.50 4.47
N SER A 154 -10.73 1.65 5.66
CA SER A 154 -10.51 0.71 6.75
C SER A 154 -11.26 -0.62 6.59
N GLY A 155 -12.33 -0.62 5.81
CA GLY A 155 -13.18 -1.77 5.57
C GLY A 155 -12.69 -2.73 4.49
N ASN A 156 -13.58 -3.66 4.09
CA ASN A 156 -13.30 -4.73 3.10
C ASN A 156 -12.88 -4.22 1.72
N LYS A 157 -13.30 -3.04 1.32
CA LYS A 157 -12.99 -2.44 0.02
C LYS A 157 -11.61 -1.78 -0.02
N GLY A 158 -11.08 -1.45 1.14
CA GLY A 158 -9.78 -0.84 1.31
C GLY A 158 -8.74 -1.80 1.91
N PHE A 159 -8.16 -1.39 3.03
CA PHE A 159 -7.05 -2.09 3.67
C PHE A 159 -7.49 -3.21 4.64
N SER A 160 -8.78 -3.37 4.84
CA SER A 160 -9.36 -4.37 5.77
C SER A 160 -8.77 -4.26 7.19
N ILE A 161 -8.66 -3.06 7.71
CA ILE A 161 -8.12 -2.78 9.05
C ILE A 161 -9.18 -3.14 10.08
N VAL A 162 -10.42 -2.68 9.88
CA VAL A 162 -11.57 -2.91 10.74
C VAL A 162 -12.65 -3.67 9.96
N LEU A 163 -12.96 -4.88 10.40
CA LEU A 163 -13.97 -5.73 9.82
C LEU A 163 -15.06 -6.05 10.85
N TYR A 164 -16.30 -6.11 10.40
CA TYR A 164 -17.47 -6.32 11.24
C TYR A 164 -18.25 -7.58 10.86
N GLY A 165 -19.05 -8.06 11.78
CA GLY A 165 -19.95 -9.21 11.56
C GLY A 165 -19.17 -10.50 11.34
N ASP A 166 -19.61 -11.29 10.35
CA ASP A 166 -19.04 -12.60 10.03
C ASP A 166 -17.61 -12.51 9.46
N ASP A 167 -17.24 -11.35 8.91
CA ASP A 167 -15.90 -11.09 8.37
C ASP A 167 -14.91 -10.62 9.43
N ALA A 168 -15.35 -10.29 10.65
CA ALA A 168 -14.49 -9.80 11.72
C ALA A 168 -13.30 -10.74 11.99
N TYR A 169 -12.17 -10.15 12.35
CA TYR A 169 -11.00 -10.92 12.75
C TYR A 169 -11.21 -11.55 14.11
N THR A 170 -10.79 -12.80 14.25
CA THR A 170 -10.83 -13.49 15.54
C THR A 170 -9.70 -13.01 16.44
N ASP A 171 -9.91 -13.10 17.76
CA ASP A 171 -8.86 -12.78 18.76
C ASP A 171 -7.55 -13.54 18.52
N ALA A 172 -7.65 -14.78 18.04
CA ALA A 172 -6.49 -15.62 17.75
C ALA A 172 -5.71 -15.10 16.55
N GLU A 173 -6.40 -14.63 15.50
CA GLU A 173 -5.79 -14.01 14.33
C GLU A 173 -5.12 -12.69 14.71
N LEU A 174 -5.82 -11.79 15.36
CA LEU A 174 -5.26 -10.50 15.78
C LEU A 174 -4.00 -10.71 16.64
N LYS A 175 -4.05 -11.59 17.62
CA LYS A 175 -2.90 -11.92 18.46
C LYS A 175 -1.74 -12.51 17.66
N LYS A 176 -2.02 -13.39 16.69
CA LYS A 176 -1.00 -14.02 15.84
C LYS A 176 -0.22 -12.98 15.03
N TYR A 177 -0.89 -11.95 14.54
CA TYR A 177 -0.28 -10.91 13.71
C TYR A 177 0.12 -9.65 14.48
N GLY A 178 -0.09 -9.63 15.80
CA GLY A 178 0.31 -8.53 16.67
C GLY A 178 -0.57 -7.29 16.59
N LEU A 179 -1.82 -7.47 16.16
CA LEU A 179 -2.83 -6.42 16.08
C LEU A 179 -3.63 -6.33 17.38
N PRO A 180 -4.04 -5.14 17.84
CA PRO A 180 -4.94 -4.97 18.95
C PRO A 180 -6.36 -5.39 18.57
N LYS A 181 -7.21 -5.64 19.58
CA LYS A 181 -8.64 -5.95 19.37
C LYS A 181 -9.44 -4.74 18.93
N GLU A 182 -9.09 -3.60 19.45
CA GLU A 182 -9.72 -2.32 19.19
C GLU A 182 -8.63 -1.32 18.85
N LEU A 183 -8.85 -0.56 17.81
CA LEU A 183 -8.03 0.56 17.36
C LEU A 183 -8.74 1.85 17.74
N THR A 184 -7.99 2.80 18.23
CA THR A 184 -8.48 4.17 18.36
C THR A 184 -8.66 4.81 16.99
N LYS A 185 -9.49 5.85 16.89
CA LYS A 185 -9.68 6.58 15.63
C LYS A 185 -8.37 7.12 15.07
N GLN A 186 -7.42 7.51 15.92
CA GLN A 186 -6.10 7.96 15.49
C GLN A 186 -5.28 6.81 14.92
N GLU A 187 -5.25 5.65 15.58
CA GLU A 187 -4.53 4.46 15.08
C GLU A 187 -5.11 3.90 13.76
N VAL A 188 -6.36 4.24 13.43
CA VAL A 188 -6.96 3.90 12.13
C VAL A 188 -6.53 4.90 11.06
N LEU A 189 -6.26 6.18 11.41
CA LEU A 189 -5.77 7.19 10.48
C LEU A 189 -4.28 7.00 10.15
N ASP A 190 -3.48 6.70 11.16
CA ASP A 190 -2.03 6.48 11.04
C ASP A 190 -1.72 5.22 10.21
#